data_3c1fcb75e664f1bba9ce0bc46e815c6f
#
_entry.id   3c1fcb75e664f1bba9ce0bc46e815c6f
#
_cell.length_a   1.000
_cell.length_b   1.000
_cell.length_c   1.000
_cell.angle_alpha   90.00
_cell.angle_beta   90.00
_cell.angle_gamma   90.00
#
_symmetry.space_group_name_H-M   'P 1'
#
loop_
_entity.id
_entity.type
_entity.pdbx_description
1 polymer ?
#
loop_
_entity_poly.entity_id
_entity_poly.type
_entity_poly.pdbx_seq_one_letter_code
_entity_poly.pdbx_strand_id
1 'polypeptide(L)'
;EERKRIAQELHDSIGQSLAALKFNVENVRLALLRGAQVAALDTLAELVPKIEQVMEEARRIYMGLRPSMLDDLGIIATIGWCCREFQTTCPETRIETHLEVTEEDVAEALKIVIFRIIQEALNNVFKHSRAKHAVLTLTRTRTRLELAIQDDGSGFDHDVMARNGDPGRGMGIRGMKERAETSGGLFELTSNPGKGTTVKASWPLEAGC
;
A
#
# COMPACT_ATOMS: atom_id res chain seq x y z
N GLU A 1 10.57 -21.01 -10.47
CA GLU A 1 10.91 -21.26 -9.03
C GLU A 1 10.17 -20.27 -8.13
N GLU A 2 10.17 -18.97 -8.43
CA GLU A 2 9.52 -17.92 -7.63
C GLU A 2 8.00 -18.16 -7.46
N ARG A 3 7.28 -18.50 -8.54
CA ARG A 3 5.84 -18.84 -8.47
C ARG A 3 5.53 -20.01 -7.53
N LYS A 4 6.42 -21.00 -7.46
CA LYS A 4 6.25 -22.16 -6.53
C LYS A 4 6.49 -21.74 -5.09
N ARG A 5 7.52 -20.94 -4.84
CA ARG A 5 7.82 -20.38 -3.50
C ARG A 5 6.64 -19.57 -2.97
N ILE A 6 6.10 -18.69 -3.81
CA ILE A 6 4.96 -17.86 -3.48
C ILE A 6 3.70 -18.67 -3.20
N ALA A 7 3.39 -19.66 -4.06
CA ALA A 7 2.25 -20.52 -3.84
C ALA A 7 2.36 -21.31 -2.53
N GLN A 8 3.56 -21.65 -2.12
CA GLN A 8 3.84 -22.34 -0.87
C GLN A 8 3.72 -21.40 0.33
N GLU A 9 4.29 -20.18 0.26
CA GLU A 9 4.12 -19.13 1.29
C GLU A 9 2.64 -18.75 1.48
N LEU A 10 1.89 -18.59 0.38
CA LEU A 10 0.45 -18.32 0.43
C LEU A 10 -0.32 -19.47 1.09
N HIS A 11 -0.01 -20.71 0.73
CA HIS A 11 -0.69 -21.88 1.29
C HIS A 11 -0.38 -22.05 2.77
N ASP A 12 0.88 -21.89 3.16
CA ASP A 12 1.33 -22.16 4.53
C ASP A 12 0.92 -21.06 5.51
N SER A 13 0.90 -19.81 5.07
CA SER A 13 0.54 -18.66 5.89
C SER A 13 -0.97 -18.38 5.85
N ILE A 14 -1.49 -18.01 4.68
CA ILE A 14 -2.90 -17.62 4.53
C ILE A 14 -3.83 -18.82 4.69
N GLY A 15 -3.45 -19.99 4.17
CA GLY A 15 -4.25 -21.20 4.28
C GLY A 15 -4.49 -21.63 5.73
N GLN A 16 -3.44 -21.59 6.57
CA GLN A 16 -3.55 -21.90 8.01
C GLN A 16 -4.38 -20.85 8.74
N SER A 17 -4.19 -19.57 8.44
CA SER A 17 -4.93 -18.48 9.07
C SER A 17 -6.42 -18.53 8.72
N LEU A 18 -6.77 -18.82 7.46
CA LEU A 18 -8.16 -19.02 7.03
C LEU A 18 -8.81 -20.26 7.69
N ALA A 19 -8.06 -21.35 7.88
CA ALA A 19 -8.55 -22.52 8.60
C ALA A 19 -8.86 -22.21 10.06
N ALA A 20 -8.01 -21.41 10.73
CA ALA A 20 -8.24 -20.94 12.10
C ALA A 20 -9.48 -20.02 12.20
N LEU A 21 -9.67 -19.11 11.24
CA LEU A 21 -10.85 -18.25 11.15
C LEU A 21 -12.12 -19.08 10.97
N LYS A 22 -12.11 -20.06 10.06
CA LYS A 22 -13.24 -20.99 9.85
C LYS A 22 -13.61 -21.73 11.14
N PHE A 23 -12.63 -22.21 11.89
CA PHE A 23 -12.83 -22.89 13.16
C PHE A 23 -13.48 -21.96 14.21
N ASN A 24 -13.01 -20.71 14.31
CA ASN A 24 -13.60 -19.72 15.21
C ASN A 24 -15.06 -19.37 14.83
N VAL A 25 -15.37 -19.22 13.55
CA VAL A 25 -16.76 -19.01 13.07
C VAL A 25 -17.66 -20.20 13.46
N GLU A 26 -17.16 -21.43 13.32
CA GLU A 26 -17.91 -22.60 13.73
C GLU A 26 -18.14 -22.67 15.25
N ASN A 27 -17.16 -22.25 16.06
CA ASN A 27 -17.32 -22.13 17.51
C ASN A 27 -18.38 -21.10 17.88
N VAL A 28 -18.44 -19.94 17.21
CA VAL A 28 -19.51 -18.94 17.39
C VAL A 28 -20.87 -19.56 17.08
N ARG A 29 -20.98 -20.29 15.96
CA ARG A 29 -22.23 -20.96 15.57
C ARG A 29 -22.68 -21.97 16.64
N LEU A 30 -21.78 -22.79 17.14
CA LEU A 30 -22.06 -23.78 18.18
C LEU A 30 -22.44 -23.13 19.52
N ALA A 31 -21.79 -22.04 19.89
CA ALA A 31 -22.13 -21.28 21.12
C ALA A 31 -23.56 -20.70 21.03
N LEU A 32 -23.94 -20.12 19.89
CA LEU A 32 -25.28 -19.62 19.64
C LEU A 32 -26.34 -20.72 19.73
N LEU A 33 -26.06 -21.89 19.11
CA LEU A 33 -27.00 -23.06 19.19
C LEU A 33 -27.20 -23.59 20.63
N ARG A 34 -26.22 -23.40 21.51
CA ARG A 34 -26.29 -23.75 22.95
C ARG A 34 -26.86 -22.65 23.84
N GLY A 35 -27.27 -21.52 23.25
CA GLY A 35 -27.76 -20.36 24.01
C GLY A 35 -26.67 -19.55 24.73
N ALA A 36 -25.39 -19.82 24.46
CA ALA A 36 -24.24 -19.14 25.09
C ALA A 36 -23.88 -17.83 24.33
N GLN A 37 -24.79 -16.85 24.34
CA GLN A 37 -24.67 -15.61 23.58
C GLN A 37 -23.43 -14.78 23.96
N VAL A 38 -23.10 -14.70 25.27
CA VAL A 38 -21.93 -13.93 25.74
C VAL A 38 -20.65 -14.52 25.16
N ALA A 39 -20.45 -15.84 25.25
CA ALA A 39 -19.28 -16.52 24.69
C ALA A 39 -19.17 -16.38 23.16
N ALA A 40 -20.32 -16.32 22.47
CA ALA A 40 -20.35 -16.07 21.03
C ALA A 40 -19.89 -14.64 20.69
N LEU A 41 -20.34 -13.64 21.45
CA LEU A 41 -19.93 -12.24 21.27
C LEU A 41 -18.45 -12.02 21.57
N ASP A 42 -17.93 -12.64 22.64
CA ASP A 42 -16.50 -12.57 22.96
C ASP A 42 -15.63 -13.17 21.83
N THR A 43 -16.05 -14.34 21.32
CA THR A 43 -15.34 -14.96 20.18
C THR A 43 -15.42 -14.10 18.92
N LEU A 44 -16.54 -13.44 18.64
CA LEU A 44 -16.69 -12.51 17.51
C LEU A 44 -15.80 -11.29 17.67
N ALA A 45 -15.69 -10.73 18.87
CA ALA A 45 -14.82 -9.58 19.13
C ALA A 45 -13.33 -9.91 18.88
N GLU A 46 -12.91 -11.15 19.13
CA GLU A 46 -11.56 -11.62 18.80
C GLU A 46 -11.35 -11.95 17.31
N LEU A 47 -12.44 -12.23 16.59
CA LEU A 47 -12.38 -12.66 15.20
C LEU A 47 -12.03 -11.50 14.25
N VAL A 48 -12.60 -10.32 14.51
CA VAL A 48 -12.37 -9.14 13.65
C VAL A 48 -10.89 -8.78 13.54
N PRO A 49 -10.12 -8.62 14.66
CA PRO A 49 -8.69 -8.34 14.56
C PRO A 49 -7.90 -9.44 13.82
N LYS A 50 -8.29 -10.72 14.00
CA LYS A 50 -7.66 -11.84 13.31
C LYS A 50 -7.90 -11.80 11.80
N ILE A 51 -9.10 -11.42 11.36
CA ILE A 51 -9.42 -11.21 9.94
C ILE A 51 -8.56 -10.08 9.38
N GLU A 52 -8.47 -8.95 10.08
CA GLU A 52 -7.64 -7.81 9.69
C GLU A 52 -6.17 -8.20 9.54
N GLN A 53 -5.65 -9.02 10.46
CA GLN A 53 -4.29 -9.53 10.40
C GLN A 53 -4.05 -10.41 9.17
N VAL A 54 -4.99 -11.32 8.85
CA VAL A 54 -4.89 -12.19 7.65
C VAL A 54 -4.98 -11.37 6.37
N MET A 55 -5.86 -10.37 6.32
CA MET A 55 -5.96 -9.45 5.20
C MET A 55 -4.66 -8.67 4.99
N GLU A 56 -4.01 -8.23 6.06
CA GLU A 56 -2.73 -7.52 6.00
C GLU A 56 -1.59 -8.42 5.55
N GLU A 57 -1.59 -9.68 5.99
CA GLU A 57 -0.60 -10.67 5.58
C GLU A 57 -0.77 -11.04 4.10
N ALA A 58 -2.00 -11.27 3.64
CA ALA A 58 -2.32 -11.48 2.23
C ALA A 58 -1.86 -10.29 1.38
N ARG A 59 -2.12 -9.07 1.86
CA ARG A 59 -1.69 -7.84 1.18
C ARG A 59 -0.16 -7.74 1.12
N ARG A 60 0.57 -8.08 2.20
CA ARG A 60 2.05 -8.10 2.20
C ARG A 60 2.62 -9.06 1.17
N ILE A 61 2.07 -10.27 1.10
CA ILE A 61 2.51 -11.29 0.13
C ILE A 61 2.21 -10.79 -1.28
N TYR A 62 0.99 -10.32 -1.52
CA TYR A 62 0.57 -9.78 -2.82
C TYR A 62 1.40 -8.55 -3.24
N MET A 63 1.72 -7.65 -2.31
CA MET A 63 2.58 -6.50 -2.55
C MET A 63 4.06 -6.87 -2.70
N GLY A 64 4.50 -8.02 -2.13
CA GLY A 64 5.86 -8.57 -2.32
C GLY A 64 6.10 -9.02 -3.76
N LEU A 65 5.04 -9.37 -4.48
CA LEU A 65 5.14 -9.82 -5.86
C LEU A 65 5.42 -8.64 -6.80
N ARG A 66 6.37 -8.82 -7.71
CA ARG A 66 6.45 -7.96 -8.90
C ARG A 66 5.18 -8.24 -9.70
N PRO A 67 4.30 -7.25 -9.95
CA PRO A 67 3.11 -7.53 -10.70
C PRO A 67 3.51 -8.01 -12.10
N SER A 68 3.04 -9.18 -12.50
CA SER A 68 3.20 -9.63 -13.89
C SER A 68 2.64 -8.60 -14.87
N MET A 69 1.62 -7.86 -14.42
CA MET A 69 1.05 -6.73 -15.14
C MET A 69 2.06 -5.63 -15.47
N LEU A 70 3.05 -5.38 -14.59
CA LEU A 70 4.10 -4.37 -14.84
C LEU A 70 4.99 -4.80 -16.00
N ASP A 71 5.28 -6.10 -16.10
CA ASP A 71 6.09 -6.67 -17.18
C ASP A 71 5.29 -6.81 -18.49
N ASP A 72 3.99 -7.12 -18.39
CA ASP A 72 3.13 -7.40 -19.55
C ASP A 72 2.47 -6.14 -20.13
N LEU A 73 2.04 -5.18 -19.30
CA LEU A 73 1.23 -4.02 -19.68
C LEU A 73 1.89 -2.67 -19.40
N GLY A 74 3.04 -2.68 -18.75
CA GLY A 74 3.80 -1.47 -18.41
C GLY A 74 3.28 -0.72 -17.18
N ILE A 75 3.96 0.43 -16.89
CA ILE A 75 3.73 1.18 -15.64
C ILE A 75 2.41 1.95 -15.65
N ILE A 76 2.02 2.53 -16.78
CA ILE A 76 0.81 3.37 -16.89
C ILE A 76 -0.44 2.54 -16.62
N ALA A 77 -0.57 1.37 -17.28
CA ALA A 77 -1.68 0.46 -17.08
C ALA A 77 -1.72 -0.08 -15.64
N THR A 78 -0.54 -0.37 -15.07
CA THR A 78 -0.39 -0.88 -13.71
C THR A 78 -0.80 0.16 -12.66
N ILE A 79 -0.43 1.44 -12.83
CA ILE A 79 -0.88 2.55 -11.98
C ILE A 79 -2.41 2.67 -12.05
N GLY A 80 -2.98 2.68 -13.25
CA GLY A 80 -4.43 2.78 -13.46
C GLY A 80 -5.18 1.63 -12.78
N TRP A 81 -4.65 0.41 -12.84
CA TRP A 81 -5.20 -0.73 -12.12
C TRP A 81 -5.11 -0.54 -10.60
N CYS A 82 -3.94 -0.14 -10.07
CA CYS A 82 -3.73 0.09 -8.65
C CYS A 82 -4.70 1.13 -8.07
N CYS A 83 -4.94 2.22 -8.81
CA CYS A 83 -5.91 3.25 -8.41
C CYS A 83 -7.35 2.75 -8.42
N ARG A 84 -7.75 1.92 -9.37
CA ARG A 84 -9.08 1.27 -9.39
C ARG A 84 -9.27 0.31 -8.21
N GLU A 85 -8.27 -0.51 -7.90
CA GLU A 85 -8.30 -1.40 -6.74
C GLU A 85 -8.39 -0.62 -5.43
N PHE A 86 -7.62 0.48 -5.32
CA PHE A 86 -7.72 1.39 -4.18
C PHE A 86 -9.13 1.96 -4.05
N GLN A 87 -9.72 2.48 -5.14
CA GLN A 87 -11.07 3.05 -5.12
C GLN A 87 -12.14 2.01 -4.73
N THR A 88 -11.97 0.76 -5.13
CA THR A 88 -12.88 -0.35 -4.76
C THR A 88 -12.76 -0.66 -3.26
N THR A 89 -11.54 -0.64 -2.73
CA THR A 89 -11.26 -0.93 -1.31
C THR A 89 -11.61 0.24 -0.39
N CYS A 90 -11.47 1.47 -0.90
CA CYS A 90 -11.71 2.72 -0.17
C CYS A 90 -12.75 3.59 -0.87
N PRO A 91 -14.02 3.21 -0.88
CA PRO A 91 -15.06 3.96 -1.60
C PRO A 91 -15.28 5.37 -1.07
N GLU A 92 -14.90 5.64 0.18
CA GLU A 92 -15.03 6.95 0.82
C GLU A 92 -13.93 7.95 0.43
N THR A 93 -12.80 7.47 -0.11
CA THR A 93 -11.68 8.31 -0.55
C THR A 93 -11.65 8.35 -2.07
N ARG A 94 -11.94 9.50 -2.66
CA ARG A 94 -11.84 9.70 -4.11
C ARG A 94 -10.36 9.82 -4.50
N ILE A 95 -9.92 8.99 -5.46
CA ILE A 95 -8.58 9.09 -6.04
C ILE A 95 -8.64 9.71 -7.43
N GLU A 96 -7.83 10.74 -7.66
CA GLU A 96 -7.62 11.36 -8.97
C GLU A 96 -6.21 11.04 -9.46
N THR A 97 -6.07 10.81 -10.77
CA THR A 97 -4.80 10.36 -11.34
C THR A 97 -4.45 11.24 -12.54
N HIS A 98 -3.26 11.84 -12.51
CA HIS A 98 -2.72 12.67 -13.58
C HIS A 98 -1.40 12.06 -14.08
N LEU A 99 -1.43 11.42 -15.24
CA LEU A 99 -0.27 10.77 -15.85
C LEU A 99 0.11 11.53 -17.13
N GLU A 100 1.15 12.35 -17.04
CA GLU A 100 1.69 13.12 -18.16
C GLU A 100 3.03 12.52 -18.60
N VAL A 101 3.02 11.22 -18.85
CA VAL A 101 4.17 10.41 -19.26
C VAL A 101 3.71 9.32 -20.24
N THR A 102 4.64 8.86 -21.06
CA THR A 102 4.51 7.63 -21.85
C THR A 102 5.29 6.48 -21.20
N GLU A 103 5.08 5.25 -21.65
CA GLU A 103 5.86 4.09 -21.17
C GLU A 103 7.37 4.26 -21.38
N GLU A 104 7.76 4.94 -22.47
CA GLU A 104 9.15 5.18 -22.87
C GLU A 104 9.84 6.24 -22.01
N ASP A 105 9.05 7.09 -21.35
CA ASP A 105 9.55 8.12 -20.45
C ASP A 105 10.05 7.55 -19.12
N VAL A 106 9.65 6.32 -18.80
CA VAL A 106 9.97 5.65 -17.54
C VAL A 106 10.95 4.52 -17.79
N ALA A 107 12.20 4.71 -17.39
CA ALA A 107 13.22 3.67 -17.48
C ALA A 107 12.77 2.38 -16.81
N GLU A 108 13.07 1.22 -17.41
CA GLU A 108 12.62 -0.09 -16.96
C GLU A 108 12.94 -0.35 -15.47
N ALA A 109 14.15 0.04 -15.04
CA ALA A 109 14.58 -0.09 -13.66
C ALA A 109 13.77 0.77 -12.68
N LEU A 110 13.16 1.89 -13.15
CA LEU A 110 12.37 2.78 -12.32
C LEU A 110 10.90 2.33 -12.20
N LYS A 111 10.37 1.57 -13.15
CA LYS A 111 8.98 1.15 -13.15
C LYS A 111 8.58 0.45 -11.84
N ILE A 112 9.37 -0.52 -11.40
CA ILE A 112 9.11 -1.23 -10.14
C ILE A 112 9.27 -0.31 -8.92
N VAL A 113 10.22 0.61 -8.93
CA VAL A 113 10.45 1.55 -7.83
C VAL A 113 9.25 2.48 -7.67
N ILE A 114 8.82 3.10 -8.78
CA ILE A 114 7.65 3.99 -8.82
C ILE A 114 6.41 3.25 -8.33
N PHE A 115 6.16 2.05 -8.86
CA PHE A 115 5.03 1.23 -8.46
C PHE A 115 5.03 0.94 -6.96
N ARG A 116 6.18 0.58 -6.38
CA ARG A 116 6.30 0.30 -4.93
C ARG A 116 6.08 1.53 -4.07
N ILE A 117 6.53 2.70 -4.52
CA ILE A 117 6.26 3.95 -3.81
C ILE A 117 4.77 4.26 -3.84
N ILE A 118 4.11 4.12 -4.99
CA ILE A 118 2.67 4.33 -5.13
C ILE A 118 1.89 3.38 -4.21
N GLN A 119 2.21 2.09 -4.24
CA GLN A 119 1.55 1.09 -3.38
C GLN A 119 1.64 1.45 -1.90
N GLU A 120 2.84 1.79 -1.44
CA GLU A 120 3.05 2.14 -0.03
C GLU A 120 2.37 3.43 0.36
N ALA A 121 2.41 4.46 -0.52
CA ALA A 121 1.72 5.72 -0.28
C ALA A 121 0.20 5.52 -0.21
N LEU A 122 -0.41 4.79 -1.14
CA LEU A 122 -1.84 4.49 -1.11
C LEU A 122 -2.23 3.62 0.10
N ASN A 123 -1.37 2.68 0.52
CA ASN A 123 -1.58 1.92 1.73
C ASN A 123 -1.56 2.81 2.99
N ASN A 124 -0.70 3.81 3.03
CA ASN A 124 -0.66 4.79 4.11
C ASN A 124 -1.91 5.68 4.11
N VAL A 125 -2.40 6.08 2.95
CA VAL A 125 -3.69 6.80 2.82
C VAL A 125 -4.81 5.95 3.40
N PHE A 126 -4.92 4.68 2.99
CA PHE A 126 -5.95 3.76 3.48
C PHE A 126 -5.91 3.58 5.00
N LYS A 127 -4.73 3.30 5.56
CA LYS A 127 -4.60 2.93 6.97
C LYS A 127 -4.68 4.10 7.93
N HIS A 128 -4.22 5.28 7.50
CA HIS A 128 -3.86 6.33 8.44
C HIS A 128 -4.47 7.68 8.13
N SER A 129 -4.83 7.97 6.87
CA SER A 129 -5.15 9.35 6.50
C SER A 129 -6.56 9.79 6.85
N ARG A 130 -7.55 8.89 6.73
CA ARG A 130 -8.98 9.25 6.73
C ARG A 130 -9.32 10.35 5.69
N ALA A 131 -8.57 10.39 4.60
CA ALA A 131 -8.72 11.36 3.53
C ALA A 131 -10.06 11.20 2.80
N LYS A 132 -10.56 12.29 2.26
CA LYS A 132 -11.68 12.28 1.31
C LYS A 132 -11.18 12.31 -0.13
N HIS A 133 -10.01 12.91 -0.34
CA HIS A 133 -9.39 13.01 -1.65
C HIS A 133 -7.92 12.63 -1.59
N ALA A 134 -7.50 11.90 -2.61
CA ALA A 134 -6.09 11.61 -2.88
C ALA A 134 -5.80 11.92 -4.36
N VAL A 135 -4.64 12.49 -4.64
CA VAL A 135 -4.20 12.82 -5.99
C VAL A 135 -2.86 12.13 -6.25
N LEU A 136 -2.79 11.37 -7.32
CA LEU A 136 -1.57 10.76 -7.81
C LEU A 136 -1.16 11.46 -9.10
N THR A 137 0.05 11.97 -9.15
CA THR A 137 0.63 12.65 -10.31
C THR A 137 1.95 11.99 -10.70
N LEU A 138 2.11 11.65 -11.97
CA LEU A 138 3.38 11.22 -12.55
C LEU A 138 3.62 12.04 -13.81
N THR A 139 4.63 12.88 -13.78
CA THR A 139 4.91 13.84 -14.86
C THR A 139 6.38 13.78 -15.28
N ARG A 140 6.62 14.12 -16.55
CA ARG A 140 7.94 14.30 -17.09
C ARG A 140 8.20 15.77 -17.39
N THR A 141 9.23 16.32 -16.78
CA THR A 141 9.80 17.61 -17.16
C THR A 141 10.99 17.40 -18.14
N ARG A 142 11.62 18.47 -18.58
CA ARG A 142 12.81 18.36 -19.44
C ARG A 142 13.99 17.64 -18.77
N THR A 143 14.08 17.69 -17.44
CA THR A 143 15.24 17.22 -16.68
C THR A 143 14.92 16.14 -15.66
N ARG A 144 13.65 15.91 -15.35
CA ARG A 144 13.24 15.00 -14.27
C ARG A 144 11.94 14.27 -14.60
N LEU A 145 11.85 13.05 -14.07
CA LEU A 145 10.60 12.34 -13.87
C LEU A 145 10.15 12.62 -12.43
N GLU A 146 8.91 13.02 -12.23
CA GLU A 146 8.37 13.45 -10.93
C GLU A 146 7.11 12.67 -10.59
N LEU A 147 7.13 12.00 -9.43
CA LEU A 147 6.00 11.33 -8.81
C LEU A 147 5.55 12.15 -7.61
N ALA A 148 4.25 12.39 -7.49
CA ALA A 148 3.65 12.95 -6.29
C ALA A 148 2.38 12.20 -5.92
N ILE A 149 2.20 11.90 -4.63
CA ILE A 149 0.96 11.39 -4.07
C ILE A 149 0.60 12.29 -2.90
N GLN A 150 -0.58 12.89 -2.98
CA GLN A 150 -1.08 13.83 -1.98
C GLN A 150 -2.45 13.38 -1.49
N ASP A 151 -2.67 13.44 -0.18
CA ASP A 151 -3.98 13.25 0.45
C ASP A 151 -4.36 14.47 1.30
N ASP A 152 -5.66 14.66 1.50
CA ASP A 152 -6.25 15.70 2.35
C ASP A 152 -6.61 15.21 3.75
N GLY A 153 -5.97 14.13 4.21
CA GLY A 153 -6.31 13.45 5.44
C GLY A 153 -5.79 14.12 6.71
N SER A 154 -5.72 13.31 7.77
CA SER A 154 -5.34 13.80 9.11
C SER A 154 -3.91 14.30 9.20
N GLY A 155 -3.02 13.89 8.32
CA GLY A 155 -1.60 14.17 8.42
C GLY A 155 -0.99 13.69 9.73
N PHE A 156 0.27 14.00 9.95
CA PHE A 156 1.01 13.68 11.18
C PHE A 156 2.19 14.63 11.38
N ASP A 157 2.69 14.69 12.61
CA ASP A 157 3.91 15.42 12.96
C ASP A 157 5.12 14.47 12.79
N HIS A 158 5.96 14.80 11.82
CA HIS A 158 7.15 14.01 11.49
C HIS A 158 8.16 13.94 12.64
N ASP A 159 8.33 15.01 13.41
CA ASP A 159 9.28 15.10 14.52
C ASP A 159 8.81 14.25 15.71
N VAL A 160 7.52 14.24 15.97
CA VAL A 160 6.91 13.38 16.99
C VAL A 160 7.03 11.91 16.62
N MET A 161 6.85 11.60 15.34
CA MET A 161 6.98 10.22 14.83
C MET A 161 8.41 9.69 14.95
N ALA A 162 9.40 10.54 14.67
CA ALA A 162 10.82 10.18 14.80
C ALA A 162 11.26 9.96 16.25
N ARG A 163 10.64 10.65 17.22
CA ARG A 163 10.98 10.57 18.66
C ARG A 163 10.35 9.38 19.38
N ASN A 164 9.19 8.93 18.97
CA ASN A 164 8.43 7.91 19.70
C ASN A 164 8.95 6.46 19.56
N GLY A 165 10.03 6.24 18.80
CA GLY A 165 10.82 5.01 18.82
C GLY A 165 10.07 3.69 18.58
N ASP A 166 8.83 3.74 18.07
CA ASP A 166 8.07 2.53 17.76
C ASP A 166 8.69 1.86 16.51
N PRO A 167 9.30 0.67 16.66
CA PRO A 167 10.02 0.01 15.56
C PRO A 167 9.17 -0.31 14.34
N GLY A 168 7.83 -0.33 14.49
CA GLY A 168 6.87 -0.62 13.42
C GLY A 168 6.38 0.63 12.68
N ARG A 169 6.39 1.80 13.33
CA ARG A 169 5.91 3.06 12.75
C ARG A 169 7.00 3.72 11.92
N GLY A 170 6.70 4.04 10.67
CA GLY A 170 7.63 4.74 9.77
C GLY A 170 8.47 3.83 8.86
N MET A 171 8.40 2.51 9.00
CA MET A 171 9.11 1.58 8.09
C MET A 171 8.69 1.77 6.64
N GLY A 172 7.41 2.01 6.36
CA GLY A 172 6.90 2.26 5.02
C GLY A 172 7.50 3.53 4.40
N ILE A 173 7.52 4.63 5.16
CA ILE A 173 8.10 5.91 4.73
C ILE A 173 9.60 5.76 4.49
N ARG A 174 10.30 5.12 5.41
CA ARG A 174 11.75 4.84 5.27
C ARG A 174 12.02 3.96 4.04
N GLY A 175 11.21 2.92 3.81
CA GLY A 175 11.32 2.06 2.65
C GLY A 175 11.06 2.78 1.32
N MET A 176 10.11 3.73 1.28
CA MET A 176 9.89 4.58 0.10
C MET A 176 11.09 5.46 -0.18
N LYS A 177 11.62 6.13 0.87
CA LYS A 177 12.83 6.97 0.78
C LYS A 177 14.04 6.17 0.27
N GLU A 178 14.32 5.03 0.88
CA GLU A 178 15.45 4.17 0.51
C GLU A 178 15.36 3.71 -0.95
N ARG A 179 14.17 3.31 -1.41
CA ARG A 179 13.96 2.91 -2.81
C ARG A 179 14.20 4.06 -3.79
N ALA A 180 13.68 5.26 -3.49
CA ALA A 180 13.89 6.44 -4.33
C ALA A 180 15.37 6.81 -4.41
N GLU A 181 16.06 6.89 -3.27
CA GLU A 181 17.46 7.28 -3.20
C GLU A 181 18.40 6.22 -3.81
N THR A 182 18.15 4.93 -3.55
CA THR A 182 18.96 3.83 -4.14
C THR A 182 18.83 3.76 -5.67
N SER A 183 17.69 4.22 -6.22
CA SER A 183 17.49 4.30 -7.67
C SER A 183 17.97 5.62 -8.29
N GLY A 184 18.74 6.43 -7.56
CA GLY A 184 19.32 7.68 -8.04
C GLY A 184 18.35 8.88 -8.01
N GLY A 185 17.24 8.74 -7.28
CA GLY A 185 16.25 9.80 -7.11
C GLY A 185 16.39 10.59 -5.83
N LEU A 186 15.50 11.56 -5.66
CA LEU A 186 15.27 12.31 -4.43
C LEU A 186 13.91 11.94 -3.86
N PHE A 187 13.78 11.98 -2.54
CA PHE A 187 12.52 11.73 -1.84
C PHE A 187 12.21 12.89 -0.89
N GLU A 188 11.00 13.37 -0.93
CA GLU A 188 10.48 14.40 -0.05
C GLU A 188 9.15 13.95 0.57
N LEU A 189 9.00 14.20 1.86
CA LEU A 189 7.76 13.94 2.58
C LEU A 189 7.36 15.23 3.31
N THR A 190 6.14 15.66 3.09
CA THR A 190 5.54 16.77 3.82
C THR A 190 4.25 16.29 4.45
N SER A 191 4.13 16.40 5.77
CA SER A 191 2.90 16.12 6.49
C SER A 191 2.74 17.07 7.64
N ASN A 192 1.51 17.53 7.86
CA ASN A 192 1.15 18.37 8.98
C ASN A 192 -0.18 17.91 9.55
N PRO A 193 -0.35 17.86 10.87
CA PRO A 193 -1.63 17.51 11.49
C PRO A 193 -2.80 18.34 10.93
N GLY A 194 -3.84 17.65 10.44
CA GLY A 194 -5.03 18.25 9.86
C GLY A 194 -4.87 18.82 8.44
N LYS A 195 -3.72 18.63 7.78
CA LYS A 195 -3.45 19.14 6.42
C LYS A 195 -3.07 18.06 5.41
N GLY A 196 -3.22 16.79 5.78
CA GLY A 196 -2.86 15.67 4.94
C GLY A 196 -1.37 15.42 4.80
N THR A 197 -1.03 14.58 3.84
CA THR A 197 0.35 14.16 3.56
C THR A 197 0.65 14.28 2.08
N THR A 198 1.87 14.67 1.76
CA THR A 198 2.41 14.67 0.39
C THR A 198 3.71 13.89 0.37
N VAL A 199 3.74 12.85 -0.45
CA VAL A 199 4.93 12.08 -0.80
C VAL A 199 5.37 12.51 -2.19
N LYS A 200 6.64 12.90 -2.35
CA LYS A 200 7.24 13.21 -3.65
C LYS A 200 8.50 12.38 -3.85
N ALA A 201 8.67 11.90 -5.07
CA ALA A 201 9.93 11.30 -5.51
C ALA A 201 10.26 11.82 -6.90
N SER A 202 11.54 12.04 -7.18
CA SER A 202 11.93 12.56 -8.50
C SER A 202 13.28 11.98 -8.93
N TRP A 203 13.40 11.69 -10.21
CA TRP A 203 14.62 11.12 -10.81
C TRP A 203 15.13 12.02 -11.92
N PRO A 204 16.45 12.23 -12.01
CA PRO A 204 17.02 12.96 -13.15
C PRO A 204 16.80 12.14 -14.43
N LEU A 205 16.41 12.83 -15.48
CA LEU A 205 16.43 12.27 -16.83
C LEU A 205 17.77 12.59 -17.45
N GLU A 206 18.41 11.59 -18.06
CA GLU A 206 19.57 11.86 -18.87
C GLU A 206 19.16 12.83 -19.98
N ALA A 207 19.92 13.91 -20.12
CA ALA A 207 19.73 14.81 -21.25
C ALA A 207 19.96 13.99 -22.52
N GLY A 208 18.90 13.68 -23.24
CA GLY A 208 19.00 13.01 -24.53
C GLY A 208 19.94 13.82 -25.44
N CYS A 209 20.97 13.15 -25.89
CA CYS A 209 21.84 13.67 -26.97
C CYS A 209 21.03 13.89 -28.24
#